data_010856d2ee8c45b8bde81e6a4149a87d
#
_entry.id   010856d2ee8c45b8bde81e6a4149a87d
#
_cell.length_a   1.000
_cell.length_b   1.000
_cell.length_c   1.000
_cell.angle_alpha   90.00
_cell.angle_beta   90.00
_cell.angle_gamma   90.00
#
_symmetry.space_group_name_H-M   'P 1'
#
loop_
_entity.id
_entity.type
_entity.pdbx_description
1 polymer ?
#
loop_
_entity_poly.entity_id
_entity_poly.type
_entity_poly.pdbx_seq_one_letter_code
_entity_poly.pdbx_strand_id
1 'polypeptide(L)'
;DLAALETLAADGTLQATFGYAGDAITPVTGSNGVTGYYVLNTEKLSEAETRLAVKRLLAGEEGTGTLPENMTLLTLKNASAVPEALANATNLTVNALDYEDYKAARDAGEYDLLYLAVSLDYPDEAVLLHWFASASESNYAKYNSEEFDEMLSKIDTETEESARIGLVKGAMQLLAEEAVLLPQDTGKTPLYCHAALSGITCDAQGLWNFGDAKYTA
;
A
#
# COMPACT_ATOMS: atom_id res chain seq x y z
N ASP A 1 -2.43 -16.00 26.40
CA ASP A 1 -1.15 -16.68 26.57
C ASP A 1 -1.01 -17.72 25.46
N LEU A 2 0.15 -17.77 24.80
CA LEU A 2 0.41 -18.63 23.63
C LEU A 2 0.23 -20.12 23.97
N ALA A 3 0.70 -20.56 25.13
CA ALA A 3 0.59 -21.96 25.55
C ALA A 3 -0.87 -22.41 25.75
N ALA A 4 -1.74 -21.52 26.19
CA ALA A 4 -3.18 -21.80 26.25
C ALA A 4 -3.79 -21.92 24.85
N LEU A 5 -3.39 -21.06 23.90
CA LEU A 5 -3.84 -21.16 22.51
C LEU A 5 -3.35 -22.44 21.84
N GLU A 6 -2.12 -22.85 22.07
CA GLU A 6 -1.59 -24.13 21.57
C GLU A 6 -2.35 -25.34 22.10
N THR A 7 -2.71 -25.33 23.38
CA THR A 7 -3.53 -26.40 24.00
C THR A 7 -4.91 -26.46 23.35
N LEU A 8 -5.58 -25.31 23.20
CA LEU A 8 -6.91 -25.21 22.56
C LEU A 8 -6.89 -25.56 21.07
N ALA A 9 -5.76 -25.31 20.40
CA ALA A 9 -5.56 -25.69 19.01
C ALA A 9 -5.37 -27.24 18.91
N ALA A 10 -4.56 -27.79 19.76
CA ALA A 10 -4.26 -29.24 19.76
C ALA A 10 -5.46 -30.14 20.13
N ASP A 11 -6.34 -29.67 21.01
CA ASP A 11 -7.55 -30.39 21.41
C ASP A 11 -8.77 -30.12 20.51
N GLY A 12 -8.61 -29.24 19.49
CA GLY A 12 -9.67 -28.89 18.55
C GLY A 12 -10.73 -27.95 19.12
N THR A 13 -10.54 -27.39 20.30
CA THR A 13 -11.47 -26.42 20.92
C THR A 13 -11.34 -25.02 20.29
N LEU A 14 -10.14 -24.65 19.83
CA LEU A 14 -9.91 -23.37 19.15
C LEU A 14 -10.46 -23.43 17.73
N GLN A 15 -11.45 -22.61 17.45
CA GLN A 15 -12.08 -22.54 16.14
C GLN A 15 -11.40 -21.57 15.19
N ALA A 16 -11.10 -20.35 15.66
CA ALA A 16 -10.36 -19.33 14.93
C ALA A 16 -9.71 -18.32 15.89
N THR A 17 -8.56 -17.78 15.50
CA THR A 17 -7.87 -16.72 16.27
C THR A 17 -6.96 -15.89 15.38
N PHE A 18 -6.71 -14.65 15.78
CA PHE A 18 -5.62 -13.81 15.26
C PHE A 18 -4.40 -13.91 16.20
N GLY A 19 -3.23 -13.58 15.66
CA GLY A 19 -2.01 -13.45 16.47
C GLY A 19 -1.45 -14.75 17.03
N TYR A 20 -1.82 -15.91 16.45
CA TYR A 20 -1.22 -17.18 16.78
C TYR A 20 0.16 -17.32 16.12
N ALA A 21 1.13 -17.88 16.82
CA ALA A 21 2.51 -18.03 16.33
C ALA A 21 3.01 -19.48 16.34
N GLY A 22 2.12 -20.46 16.59
CA GLY A 22 2.46 -21.90 16.59
C GLY A 22 2.20 -22.59 15.24
N ASP A 23 2.71 -23.80 15.08
CA ASP A 23 2.63 -24.58 13.82
C ASP A 23 1.42 -25.53 13.77
N ALA A 24 0.61 -25.59 14.85
CA ALA A 24 -0.50 -26.55 14.95
C ALA A 24 -1.69 -26.23 14.04
N ILE A 25 -1.80 -25.00 13.53
CA ILE A 25 -2.90 -24.53 12.68
C ILE A 25 -2.36 -23.78 11.47
N THR A 26 -2.84 -24.13 10.28
CA THR A 26 -2.50 -23.41 9.05
C THR A 26 -3.36 -22.14 8.93
N PRO A 27 -2.75 -20.96 8.69
CA PRO A 27 -3.51 -19.73 8.56
C PRO A 27 -4.25 -19.64 7.22
N VAL A 28 -5.42 -19.02 7.26
CA VAL A 28 -6.06 -18.42 6.09
C VAL A 28 -5.58 -16.97 6.03
N THR A 29 -5.00 -16.57 4.91
CA THR A 29 -4.45 -15.22 4.75
C THR A 29 -5.47 -14.32 4.07
N GLY A 30 -5.83 -13.21 4.72
CA GLY A 30 -6.67 -12.16 4.18
C GLY A 30 -5.92 -10.84 4.04
N SER A 31 -6.56 -9.84 3.43
CA SER A 31 -6.09 -8.46 3.46
C SER A 31 -6.11 -7.91 4.89
N ASN A 32 -5.24 -6.97 5.22
CA ASN A 32 -5.38 -6.14 6.42
C ASN A 32 -6.00 -4.76 6.13
N GLY A 33 -6.50 -4.56 4.90
CA GLY A 33 -7.09 -3.29 4.47
C GLY A 33 -6.09 -2.16 4.20
N VAL A 34 -4.79 -2.45 4.27
CA VAL A 34 -3.74 -1.45 4.05
C VAL A 34 -2.98 -1.75 2.75
N THR A 35 -2.88 -0.78 1.88
CA THR A 35 -2.01 -0.83 0.70
C THR A 35 -0.86 0.17 0.86
N GLY A 36 0.35 -0.30 0.65
CA GLY A 36 1.55 0.52 0.62
C GLY A 36 1.77 1.11 -0.76
N TYR A 37 2.23 2.35 -0.81
CA TYR A 37 2.61 3.05 -2.04
C TYR A 37 3.97 3.73 -1.85
N TYR A 38 4.76 3.78 -2.92
CA TYR A 38 5.82 4.76 -3.04
C TYR A 38 5.30 5.96 -3.80
N VAL A 39 5.43 7.14 -3.19
CA VAL A 39 5.07 8.44 -3.76
C VAL A 39 6.36 9.16 -4.09
N LEU A 40 6.55 9.57 -5.34
CA LEU A 40 7.71 10.30 -5.79
C LEU A 40 7.42 11.81 -5.79
N ASN A 41 8.29 12.58 -5.15
CA ASN A 41 8.18 14.04 -5.12
C ASN A 41 8.59 14.62 -6.48
N THR A 42 7.62 15.08 -7.26
CA THR A 42 7.85 15.53 -8.64
C THR A 42 8.54 16.89 -8.73
N GLU A 43 8.57 17.69 -7.67
CA GLU A 43 9.37 18.91 -7.63
C GLU A 43 10.87 18.59 -7.48
N LYS A 44 11.21 17.59 -6.66
CA LYS A 44 12.61 17.16 -6.46
C LYS A 44 13.09 16.23 -7.56
N LEU A 45 12.24 15.34 -8.02
CA LEU A 45 12.47 14.42 -9.13
C LEU A 45 11.72 14.92 -10.37
N SER A 46 12.05 16.13 -10.84
CA SER A 46 11.34 16.81 -11.92
C SER A 46 11.42 16.08 -13.26
N GLU A 47 12.56 15.44 -13.54
CA GLU A 47 12.80 14.73 -14.78
C GLU A 47 12.06 13.39 -14.80
N ALA A 48 11.18 13.17 -15.78
CA ALA A 48 10.41 11.94 -15.94
C ALA A 48 11.30 10.68 -16.03
N GLU A 49 12.41 10.76 -16.76
CA GLU A 49 13.38 9.66 -16.88
C GLU A 49 13.98 9.26 -15.53
N THR A 50 14.21 10.21 -14.63
CA THR A 50 14.69 9.95 -13.27
C THR A 50 13.64 9.20 -12.48
N ARG A 51 12.37 9.61 -12.53
CA ARG A 51 11.27 8.91 -11.85
C ARG A 51 11.07 7.50 -12.41
N LEU A 52 11.16 7.33 -13.72
CA LEU A 52 11.10 6.00 -14.36
C LEU A 52 12.28 5.12 -13.96
N ALA A 53 13.49 5.67 -13.77
CA ALA A 53 14.61 4.91 -13.27
C ALA A 53 14.37 4.42 -11.83
N VAL A 54 13.79 5.25 -10.96
CA VAL A 54 13.36 4.85 -9.61
C VAL A 54 12.31 3.74 -9.66
N LYS A 55 11.29 3.88 -10.52
CA LYS A 55 10.24 2.85 -10.72
C LYS A 55 10.84 1.50 -11.11
N ARG A 56 11.80 1.47 -12.05
CA ARG A 56 12.49 0.24 -12.49
C ARG A 56 13.31 -0.38 -11.34
N LEU A 57 14.01 0.47 -10.56
CA LEU A 57 14.72 0.01 -9.37
C LEU A 57 13.77 -0.66 -8.37
N LEU A 58 12.62 -0.06 -8.11
CA LEU A 58 11.59 -0.63 -7.24
C LEU A 58 11.05 -1.96 -7.75
N ALA A 59 10.97 -2.12 -9.08
CA ALA A 59 10.58 -3.37 -9.74
C ALA A 59 11.70 -4.43 -9.74
N GLY A 60 12.90 -4.12 -9.26
CA GLY A 60 14.06 -5.03 -9.27
C GLY A 60 14.68 -5.20 -10.66
N GLU A 61 14.45 -4.26 -11.58
CA GLU A 61 15.02 -4.29 -12.92
C GLU A 61 16.46 -3.75 -12.90
N GLU A 62 17.41 -4.51 -13.46
CA GLU A 62 18.82 -4.13 -13.51
C GLU A 62 19.12 -3.07 -14.59
N GLY A 63 20.04 -2.16 -14.30
CA GLY A 63 20.78 -1.38 -15.30
C GLY A 63 20.04 -0.22 -15.97
N THR A 64 18.98 0.32 -15.39
CA THR A 64 18.03 1.17 -16.11
C THR A 64 17.98 2.62 -15.65
N GLY A 65 19.05 3.32 -15.77
CA GLY A 65 19.09 4.78 -15.58
C GLY A 65 20.00 5.24 -14.46
N THR A 66 20.25 6.54 -14.43
CA THR A 66 21.08 7.16 -13.38
C THR A 66 20.17 7.66 -12.28
N LEU A 67 20.33 7.11 -11.09
CA LEU A 67 19.66 7.65 -9.90
C LEU A 67 20.35 8.95 -9.46
N PRO A 68 19.59 9.92 -8.95
CA PRO A 68 20.18 11.11 -8.34
C PRO A 68 21.13 10.73 -7.20
N GLU A 69 22.16 11.55 -6.99
CA GLU A 69 22.97 11.44 -5.79
C GLU A 69 22.18 11.89 -4.56
N ASN A 70 22.33 11.16 -3.46
CA ASN A 70 21.75 11.50 -2.16
C ASN A 70 20.20 11.54 -2.11
N MET A 71 19.53 10.62 -2.77
CA MET A 71 18.08 10.46 -2.62
C MET A 71 17.70 10.09 -1.18
N THR A 72 16.54 10.59 -0.75
CA THR A 72 15.96 10.29 0.57
C THR A 72 14.64 9.57 0.43
N LEU A 73 14.53 8.40 1.06
CA LEU A 73 13.26 7.71 1.31
C LEU A 73 12.77 8.02 2.72
N LEU A 74 11.62 8.66 2.83
CA LEU A 74 10.93 8.87 4.09
C LEU A 74 9.96 7.71 4.37
N THR A 75 10.07 7.09 5.54
CA THR A 75 9.20 5.99 5.97
C THR A 75 9.00 5.99 7.49
N LEU A 76 8.00 5.24 7.95
CA LEU A 76 7.81 4.95 9.37
C LEU A 76 8.77 3.85 9.84
N LYS A 77 9.28 3.93 11.07
CA LYS A 77 10.18 2.92 11.68
C LYS A 77 9.62 1.50 11.63
N ASN A 78 8.31 1.35 11.73
CA ASN A 78 7.63 0.06 11.79
C ASN A 78 6.85 -0.25 10.50
N ALA A 79 7.12 0.49 9.42
CA ALA A 79 6.54 0.20 8.11
C ALA A 79 7.10 -1.10 7.53
N SER A 80 6.45 -1.62 6.51
CA SER A 80 6.92 -2.77 5.75
C SER A 80 8.39 -2.61 5.35
N ALA A 81 9.12 -3.71 5.34
CA ALA A 81 10.56 -3.71 5.02
C ALA A 81 10.81 -2.96 3.70
N VAL A 82 11.82 -2.11 3.70
CA VAL A 82 12.31 -1.45 2.48
C VAL A 82 12.72 -2.54 1.49
N PRO A 83 12.24 -2.52 0.24
CA PRO A 83 12.64 -3.51 -0.77
C PRO A 83 14.14 -3.62 -0.89
N GLU A 84 14.66 -4.84 -1.08
CA GLU A 84 16.09 -5.12 -1.13
C GLU A 84 16.80 -4.25 -2.19
N ALA A 85 16.16 -4.02 -3.32
CA ALA A 85 16.68 -3.15 -4.38
C ALA A 85 16.94 -1.72 -3.90
N LEU A 86 16.05 -1.16 -3.06
CA LEU A 86 16.24 0.15 -2.44
C LEU A 86 17.25 0.10 -1.29
N ALA A 87 17.20 -0.95 -0.47
CA ALA A 87 18.13 -1.10 0.66
C ALA A 87 19.60 -1.19 0.21
N ASN A 88 19.83 -1.76 -0.98
CA ASN A 88 21.16 -1.90 -1.58
C ASN A 88 21.56 -0.72 -2.49
N ALA A 89 20.70 0.26 -2.71
CA ALA A 89 20.99 1.42 -3.54
C ALA A 89 21.98 2.35 -2.80
N THR A 90 23.17 2.54 -3.36
CA THR A 90 24.25 3.33 -2.73
C THR A 90 23.92 4.82 -2.61
N ASN A 91 22.99 5.31 -3.44
CA ASN A 91 22.60 6.73 -3.51
C ASN A 91 21.34 7.04 -2.69
N LEU A 92 20.81 6.08 -1.91
CA LEU A 92 19.58 6.24 -1.14
C LEU A 92 19.86 6.27 0.36
N THR A 93 19.37 7.31 1.03
CA THR A 93 19.30 7.37 2.49
C THR A 93 17.88 7.05 2.94
N VAL A 94 17.71 6.03 3.78
CA VAL A 94 16.43 5.70 4.38
C VAL A 94 16.25 6.47 5.68
N ASN A 95 15.29 7.39 5.71
CA ASN A 95 14.91 8.17 6.88
C ASN A 95 13.66 7.54 7.51
N ALA A 96 13.87 6.60 8.43
CA ALA A 96 12.80 5.90 9.15
C ALA A 96 12.51 6.60 10.48
N LEU A 97 11.35 7.22 10.59
CA LEU A 97 10.98 8.10 11.71
C LEU A 97 9.80 7.54 12.51
N ASP A 98 9.67 8.01 13.75
CA ASP A 98 8.45 7.84 14.53
C ASP A 98 7.31 8.69 13.91
N TYR A 99 6.07 8.37 14.24
CA TYR A 99 4.90 8.92 13.54
C TYR A 99 4.84 10.46 13.49
N GLU A 100 5.11 11.15 14.59
CA GLU A 100 5.03 12.62 14.63
C GLU A 100 6.15 13.28 13.78
N ASP A 101 7.37 12.76 13.86
CA ASP A 101 8.49 13.26 13.06
C ASP A 101 8.29 12.91 11.57
N TYR A 102 7.78 11.70 11.27
CA TYR A 102 7.42 11.30 9.92
C TYR A 102 6.37 12.24 9.32
N LYS A 103 5.32 12.56 10.08
CA LYS A 103 4.26 13.46 9.67
C LYS A 103 4.81 14.86 9.37
N ALA A 104 5.64 15.40 10.27
CA ALA A 104 6.27 16.71 10.08
C ALA A 104 7.15 16.75 8.82
N ALA A 105 8.02 15.76 8.62
CA ALA A 105 8.89 15.66 7.44
C ALA A 105 8.08 15.46 6.14
N ARG A 106 7.01 14.67 6.19
CA ARG A 106 6.08 14.46 5.07
C ARG A 106 5.41 15.77 4.67
N ASP A 107 4.84 16.48 5.63
CA ASP A 107 4.10 17.72 5.40
C ASP A 107 5.07 18.85 4.93
N ALA A 108 6.33 18.80 5.36
CA ALA A 108 7.40 19.68 4.88
C ALA A 108 7.96 19.29 3.48
N GLY A 109 7.62 18.11 2.95
CA GLY A 109 8.17 17.62 1.68
C GLY A 109 9.66 17.25 1.73
N GLU A 110 10.16 16.84 2.90
CA GLU A 110 11.59 16.53 3.13
C GLU A 110 11.97 15.11 2.67
N TYR A 111 11.61 14.76 1.42
CA TYR A 111 11.90 13.46 0.81
C TYR A 111 11.90 13.56 -0.72
N ASP A 112 12.58 12.62 -1.37
CA ASP A 112 12.47 12.34 -2.80
C ASP A 112 11.47 11.21 -3.03
N LEU A 113 11.50 10.18 -2.17
CA LEU A 113 10.54 9.11 -2.08
C LEU A 113 9.84 9.12 -0.71
N LEU A 114 8.53 8.91 -0.71
CA LEU A 114 7.73 8.71 0.50
C LEU A 114 7.10 7.33 0.44
N TYR A 115 7.26 6.51 1.48
CA TYR A 115 6.43 5.33 1.66
C TYR A 115 5.15 5.73 2.40
N LEU A 116 4.01 5.54 1.73
CA LEU A 116 2.69 5.88 2.22
C LEU A 116 1.85 4.61 2.37
N ALA A 117 1.42 4.31 3.60
CA ALA A 117 0.49 3.22 3.87
C ALA A 117 -0.93 3.80 3.96
N VAL A 118 -1.83 3.31 3.11
CA VAL A 118 -3.20 3.82 2.99
C VAL A 118 -4.20 2.72 3.34
N SER A 119 -5.13 3.03 4.23
CA SER A 119 -6.35 2.26 4.45
C SER A 119 -7.53 3.12 4.01
N LEU A 120 -8.30 2.62 3.05
CA LEU A 120 -9.52 3.28 2.60
C LEU A 120 -10.71 2.78 3.41
N ASP A 121 -11.54 3.71 3.89
CA ASP A 121 -12.74 3.38 4.68
C ASP A 121 -13.81 2.65 3.84
N TYR A 122 -13.71 2.76 2.51
CA TYR A 122 -14.56 2.08 1.55
C TYR A 122 -13.82 1.82 0.23
N PRO A 123 -14.23 0.84 -0.59
CA PRO A 123 -13.49 0.38 -1.76
C PRO A 123 -13.64 1.32 -2.96
N ASP A 124 -13.25 2.59 -2.81
CA ASP A 124 -13.23 3.58 -3.88
C ASP A 124 -11.88 4.27 -3.96
N GLU A 125 -11.08 3.86 -4.92
CA GLU A 125 -9.74 4.43 -5.16
C GLU A 125 -9.78 5.89 -5.58
N ALA A 126 -10.93 6.44 -6.00
CA ALA A 126 -11.08 7.86 -6.32
C ALA A 126 -10.72 8.75 -5.12
N VAL A 127 -10.98 8.30 -3.89
CA VAL A 127 -10.59 9.03 -2.68
C VAL A 127 -9.07 9.24 -2.62
N LEU A 128 -8.30 8.21 -2.93
CA LEU A 128 -6.84 8.31 -2.98
C LEU A 128 -6.39 9.22 -4.13
N LEU A 129 -7.03 9.14 -5.30
CA LEU A 129 -6.69 9.97 -6.45
C LEU A 129 -6.82 11.47 -6.14
N HIS A 130 -7.85 11.88 -5.40
CA HIS A 130 -8.02 13.27 -5.01
C HIS A 130 -6.90 13.84 -4.13
N TRP A 131 -6.11 12.99 -3.48
CA TRP A 131 -4.93 13.47 -2.77
C TRP A 131 -3.87 14.02 -3.72
N PHE A 132 -3.84 13.57 -4.98
CA PHE A 132 -2.86 13.97 -5.99
C PHE A 132 -3.33 15.11 -6.90
N ALA A 133 -4.55 15.65 -6.70
CA ALA A 133 -4.99 16.85 -7.41
C ALA A 133 -4.01 18.00 -7.17
N SER A 134 -3.77 18.82 -8.20
CA SER A 134 -2.79 19.92 -8.14
C SER A 134 -3.03 20.90 -6.99
N ALA A 135 -4.30 21.13 -6.62
CA ALA A 135 -4.69 22.03 -5.52
C ALA A 135 -4.84 21.34 -4.16
N SER A 136 -4.58 20.04 -4.05
CA SER A 136 -4.79 19.27 -2.81
C SER A 136 -3.70 19.55 -1.78
N GLU A 137 -4.08 19.85 -0.55
CA GLU A 137 -3.14 19.95 0.59
C GLU A 137 -2.46 18.60 0.90
N SER A 138 -3.11 17.49 0.55
CA SER A 138 -2.58 16.12 0.69
C SER A 138 -1.74 15.67 -0.51
N ASN A 139 -1.43 16.58 -1.43
CA ASN A 139 -0.59 16.25 -2.59
C ASN A 139 0.88 16.07 -2.19
N TYR A 140 1.16 14.93 -1.58
CA TYR A 140 2.52 14.59 -1.14
C TYR A 140 3.49 14.36 -2.29
N ALA A 141 3.00 14.07 -3.51
CA ALA A 141 3.83 14.00 -4.71
C ALA A 141 4.26 15.37 -5.24
N LYS A 142 3.64 16.47 -4.82
CA LYS A 142 3.77 17.79 -5.46
C LYS A 142 3.47 17.73 -6.95
N TYR A 143 2.59 16.81 -7.33
CA TYR A 143 2.21 16.57 -8.71
C TYR A 143 1.32 17.70 -9.22
N ASN A 144 1.62 18.22 -10.41
CA ASN A 144 0.86 19.29 -11.03
C ASN A 144 0.59 18.92 -12.50
N SER A 145 -0.64 18.48 -12.78
CA SER A 145 -1.06 18.02 -14.10
C SER A 145 -2.49 18.42 -14.38
N GLU A 146 -2.66 19.29 -15.38
CA GLU A 146 -3.99 19.69 -15.86
C GLU A 146 -4.78 18.49 -16.41
N GLU A 147 -4.11 17.56 -17.11
CA GLU A 147 -4.71 16.33 -17.62
C GLU A 147 -5.27 15.47 -16.48
N PHE A 148 -4.52 15.31 -15.39
CA PHE A 148 -4.96 14.54 -14.23
C PHE A 148 -6.14 15.22 -13.52
N ASP A 149 -6.10 16.54 -13.33
CA ASP A 149 -7.18 17.30 -12.71
C ASP A 149 -8.48 17.24 -13.56
N GLU A 150 -8.36 17.23 -14.90
CA GLU A 150 -9.49 16.99 -15.79
C GLU A 150 -10.04 15.57 -15.66
N MET A 151 -9.19 14.55 -15.47
CA MET A 151 -9.65 13.18 -15.22
C MET A 151 -10.42 13.08 -13.91
N LEU A 152 -9.96 13.72 -12.83
CA LEU A 152 -10.68 13.78 -11.56
C LEU A 152 -12.07 14.44 -11.74
N SER A 153 -12.16 15.54 -12.47
CA SER A 153 -13.42 16.20 -12.75
C SER A 153 -14.41 15.31 -13.52
N LYS A 154 -13.91 14.48 -14.42
CA LYS A 154 -14.73 13.48 -15.14
C LYS A 154 -15.19 12.35 -14.20
N ILE A 155 -14.32 11.88 -13.31
CA ILE A 155 -14.66 10.86 -12.30
C ILE A 155 -15.78 11.36 -11.40
N ASP A 156 -15.72 12.61 -10.96
CA ASP A 156 -16.69 13.21 -10.05
C ASP A 156 -18.07 13.39 -10.67
N THR A 157 -18.13 13.58 -11.98
CA THR A 157 -19.39 13.84 -12.70
C THR A 157 -19.96 12.60 -13.39
N GLU A 158 -19.20 11.50 -13.48
CA GLU A 158 -19.67 10.27 -14.12
C GLU A 158 -20.63 9.53 -13.20
N THR A 159 -21.80 9.22 -13.74
CA THR A 159 -22.88 8.55 -13.02
C THR A 159 -23.06 7.07 -13.41
N GLU A 160 -22.48 6.66 -14.53
CA GLU A 160 -22.49 5.27 -14.93
C GLU A 160 -21.32 4.54 -14.27
N GLU A 161 -21.63 3.51 -13.46
CA GLU A 161 -20.65 2.86 -12.58
C GLU A 161 -19.46 2.25 -13.36
N SER A 162 -19.72 1.57 -14.46
CA SER A 162 -18.64 0.91 -15.24
C SER A 162 -17.73 1.95 -15.93
N ALA A 163 -18.30 3.05 -16.42
CA ALA A 163 -17.55 4.16 -17.00
C ALA A 163 -16.69 4.84 -15.93
N ARG A 164 -17.24 5.09 -14.75
CA ARG A 164 -16.52 5.67 -13.61
C ARG A 164 -15.35 4.79 -13.17
N ILE A 165 -15.56 3.48 -13.05
CA ILE A 165 -14.48 2.52 -12.74
C ILE A 165 -13.37 2.59 -13.82
N GLY A 166 -13.75 2.72 -15.10
CA GLY A 166 -12.79 2.88 -16.19
C GLY A 166 -11.94 4.14 -16.06
N LEU A 167 -12.57 5.27 -15.70
CA LEU A 167 -11.87 6.55 -15.47
C LEU A 167 -10.92 6.47 -14.27
N VAL A 168 -11.36 5.87 -13.14
CA VAL A 168 -10.53 5.68 -11.95
C VAL A 168 -9.29 4.84 -12.29
N LYS A 169 -9.46 3.73 -13.01
CA LYS A 169 -8.33 2.89 -13.46
C LYS A 169 -7.38 3.66 -14.38
N GLY A 170 -7.91 4.46 -15.31
CA GLY A 170 -7.09 5.29 -16.18
C GLY A 170 -6.26 6.33 -15.41
N ALA A 171 -6.85 6.98 -14.41
CA ALA A 171 -6.14 7.94 -13.56
C ALA A 171 -5.05 7.27 -12.69
N MET A 172 -5.33 6.10 -12.11
CA MET A 172 -4.32 5.31 -11.39
C MET A 172 -3.17 4.89 -12.32
N GLN A 173 -3.50 4.48 -13.55
CA GLN A 173 -2.51 4.10 -14.55
C GLN A 173 -1.62 5.29 -14.94
N LEU A 174 -2.19 6.47 -15.14
CA LEU A 174 -1.43 7.69 -15.45
C LEU A 174 -0.40 8.00 -14.35
N LEU A 175 -0.82 8.00 -13.08
CA LEU A 175 0.11 8.21 -11.96
C LEU A 175 1.22 7.16 -11.90
N ALA A 176 0.92 5.92 -12.25
CA ALA A 176 1.91 4.85 -12.27
C ALA A 176 2.84 4.93 -13.50
N GLU A 177 2.34 5.35 -14.67
CA GLU A 177 3.14 5.54 -15.89
C GLU A 177 4.11 6.70 -15.75
N GLU A 178 3.67 7.80 -15.14
CA GLU A 178 4.53 8.96 -14.84
C GLU A 178 5.42 8.75 -13.61
N ALA A 179 5.33 7.58 -12.98
CA ALA A 179 6.05 7.24 -11.77
C ALA A 179 5.84 8.26 -10.64
N VAL A 180 4.59 8.65 -10.41
CA VAL A 180 4.17 9.55 -9.32
C VAL A 180 3.71 8.74 -8.12
N LEU A 181 2.86 7.72 -8.34
CA LEU A 181 2.32 6.82 -7.33
C LEU A 181 2.55 5.37 -7.77
N LEU A 182 3.32 4.64 -7.01
CA LEU A 182 3.71 3.27 -7.33
C LEU A 182 3.17 2.31 -6.26
N PRO A 183 2.19 1.46 -6.59
CA PRO A 183 1.64 0.52 -5.64
C PRO A 183 2.68 -0.53 -5.24
N GLN A 184 2.65 -0.89 -3.98
CA GLN A 184 3.37 -1.99 -3.38
C GLN A 184 2.41 -3.09 -2.95
N ASP A 185 2.87 -4.02 -2.17
CA ASP A 185 2.03 -5.10 -1.65
C ASP A 185 0.90 -4.58 -0.76
N THR A 186 -0.27 -5.19 -0.91
CA THR A 186 -1.34 -5.07 0.08
C THR A 186 -0.94 -5.86 1.33
N GLY A 187 -1.04 -5.22 2.48
CA GLY A 187 -0.76 -5.85 3.76
C GLY A 187 -1.67 -7.05 4.01
N LYS A 188 -1.15 -8.07 4.66
CA LYS A 188 -1.85 -9.33 4.92
C LYS A 188 -1.96 -9.61 6.40
N THR A 189 -3.12 -10.14 6.81
CA THR A 189 -3.36 -10.62 8.17
C THR A 189 -3.69 -12.11 8.13
N PRO A 190 -2.96 -12.95 8.86
CA PRO A 190 -3.30 -14.35 8.99
C PRO A 190 -4.43 -14.54 10.02
N LEU A 191 -5.46 -15.29 9.63
CA LEU A 191 -6.46 -15.85 10.53
C LEU A 191 -6.19 -17.35 10.68
N TYR A 192 -5.89 -17.80 11.85
CA TYR A 192 -5.64 -19.20 12.16
C TYR A 192 -6.97 -19.89 12.48
N CYS A 193 -7.37 -20.87 11.65
CA CYS A 193 -8.64 -21.56 11.76
C CYS A 193 -8.45 -23.05 11.92
N HIS A 194 -9.36 -23.72 12.66
CA HIS A 194 -9.42 -25.18 12.69
C HIS A 194 -9.54 -25.72 11.25
N ALA A 195 -8.81 -26.81 10.95
CA ALA A 195 -8.71 -27.34 9.58
C ALA A 195 -10.07 -27.75 8.95
N ALA A 196 -11.05 -28.12 9.78
CA ALA A 196 -12.39 -28.45 9.34
C ALA A 196 -13.31 -27.21 9.17
N LEU A 197 -12.85 -26.01 9.52
CA LEU A 197 -13.64 -24.79 9.39
C LEU A 197 -13.44 -24.20 7.98
N SER A 198 -14.54 -23.99 7.27
CA SER A 198 -14.58 -23.47 5.89
C SER A 198 -15.61 -22.36 5.73
N GLY A 199 -15.62 -21.68 4.59
CA GLY A 199 -16.59 -20.62 4.28
C GLY A 199 -16.27 -19.26 4.91
N ILE A 200 -15.05 -19.08 5.46
CA ILE A 200 -14.57 -17.78 5.95
C ILE A 200 -13.94 -17.03 4.77
N THR A 201 -14.31 -15.78 4.59
CA THR A 201 -13.77 -14.89 3.56
C THR A 201 -13.28 -13.59 4.17
N CYS A 202 -12.34 -12.93 3.50
CA CYS A 202 -11.85 -11.61 3.85
C CYS A 202 -11.95 -10.73 2.60
N ASP A 203 -12.51 -9.54 2.73
CA ASP A 203 -12.57 -8.58 1.64
C ASP A 203 -11.26 -7.77 1.51
N ALA A 204 -11.22 -6.89 0.51
CA ALA A 204 -10.05 -6.05 0.25
C ALA A 204 -9.78 -5.03 1.37
N GLN A 205 -10.80 -4.64 2.13
CA GLN A 205 -10.71 -3.73 3.27
C GLN A 205 -10.27 -4.45 4.56
N GLY A 206 -10.03 -5.76 4.53
CA GLY A 206 -9.61 -6.53 5.69
C GLY A 206 -10.74 -6.96 6.61
N LEU A 207 -11.98 -6.86 6.16
CA LEU A 207 -13.15 -7.31 6.94
C LEU A 207 -13.38 -8.80 6.72
N TRP A 208 -13.35 -9.55 7.82
CA TRP A 208 -13.57 -10.98 7.82
C TRP A 208 -15.05 -11.31 7.95
N ASN A 209 -15.56 -12.13 7.04
CA ASN A 209 -16.92 -12.62 7.03
C ASN A 209 -16.96 -14.09 7.47
N PHE A 210 -17.69 -14.35 8.55
CA PHE A 210 -17.93 -15.68 9.12
C PHE A 210 -19.37 -16.17 8.87
N GLY A 211 -20.19 -15.43 8.09
CA GLY A 211 -21.61 -15.74 7.88
C GLY A 211 -21.84 -17.11 7.26
N ASP A 212 -20.93 -17.57 6.40
CA ASP A 212 -20.99 -18.87 5.75
C ASP A 212 -20.07 -19.91 6.39
N ALA A 213 -19.51 -19.58 7.56
CA ALA A 213 -18.58 -20.48 8.26
C ALA A 213 -19.28 -21.75 8.68
N LYS A 214 -18.68 -22.90 8.36
CA LYS A 214 -19.20 -24.23 8.68
C LYS A 214 -18.08 -25.23 8.88
N TYR A 215 -18.34 -26.24 9.72
CA TYR A 215 -17.46 -27.41 9.82
C TYR A 215 -17.75 -28.36 8.66
N THR A 216 -16.70 -28.76 7.97
CA THR A 216 -16.73 -29.87 7.00
C THR A 216 -16.37 -31.16 7.76
N ALA A 217 -17.24 -32.14 7.65
CA ALA A 217 -17.01 -33.46 8.27
C ALA A 217 -15.90 -34.23 7.55
#